data_70c9ba28ab05ea787d0c33c6844b3061
#
_entry.id   70c9ba28ab05ea787d0c33c6844b3061
#
_cell.length_a   1.000
_cell.length_b   1.000
_cell.length_c   1.000
_cell.angle_alpha   90.00
_cell.angle_beta   90.00
_cell.angle_gamma   90.00
#
_symmetry.space_group_name_H-M   'P 1'
#
loop_
_entity.id
_entity.type
_entity.pdbx_description
1 polymer ?
#
loop_
_entity_poly.entity_id
_entity_poly.type
_entity_poly.pdbx_seq_one_letter_code
_entity_poly.pdbx_strand_id
1 'polypeptide(L)'
;MAAKKNKRKKKTTQAQAGDSFYAWDGDTLVLNILGSPAAKRDTIGKPLRNQLRVSVKALPRAGRATDYMVDFLAGEFGVKPSAIEVVFGRMNVNKQLRIHAPSILPRSISRV
;
A
#
# COMPACT_ATOMS: atom_id res chain seq x y z
N MET A 1 -15.23 -23.26 13.20
CA MET A 1 -15.63 -22.68 13.19
C MET A 1 -15.66 -22.00 12.97
N ALA A 2 -15.23 -22.11 13.02
CA ALA A 2 -15.47 -21.22 12.95
C ALA A 2 -15.26 -20.58 12.57
N ALA A 3 -14.89 -20.78 12.70
CA ALA A 3 -14.94 -19.94 12.58
C ALA A 3 -14.71 -19.43 12.17
N LYS A 4 -14.48 -19.75 12.36
CA LYS A 4 -14.54 -19.09 12.22
C LYS A 4 -14.42 -18.38 11.79
N LYS A 5 -14.17 -18.57 11.91
CA LYS A 5 -14.29 -17.77 11.71
C LYS A 5 -14.12 -17.01 11.27
N ASN A 6 -13.88 -17.12 11.40
CA ASN A 6 -13.99 -16.22 11.16
C ASN A 6 -13.63 -15.65 10.59
N LYS A 7 -13.27 -15.78 10.58
CA LYS A 7 -13.17 -15.14 10.29
C LYS A 7 -12.98 -14.44 9.60
N ARG A 8 -12.71 -14.41 9.60
CA ARG A 8 -12.85 -13.61 9.12
C ARG A 8 -12.61 -12.78 8.74
N LYS A 9 -12.34 -12.64 8.92
CA LYS A 9 -12.38 -11.75 8.68
C LYS A 9 -11.89 -11.11 8.43
N LYS A 10 -11.51 -11.07 8.64
CA LYS A 10 -11.21 -10.39 8.49
C LYS A 10 -10.67 -9.91 7.92
N LYS A 11 -10.41 -9.94 7.79
CA LYS A 11 -9.97 -9.55 7.24
C LYS A 11 -9.45 -8.77 6.55
N THR A 12 -9.94 -8.55 5.98
CA THR A 12 -9.34 -7.52 5.29
C THR A 12 -8.03 -7.10 5.72
N THR A 13 -7.86 -6.95 6.76
CA THR A 13 -6.59 -6.50 7.29
C THR A 13 -5.57 -7.58 7.34
N GLN A 14 -5.72 -8.54 6.50
CA GLN A 14 -4.81 -9.67 6.48
C GLN A 14 -3.39 -9.27 6.15
N ALA A 15 -3.20 -8.18 5.45
CA ALA A 15 -1.86 -7.72 5.14
C ALA A 15 -1.06 -7.38 6.38
N GLN A 16 -1.71 -7.20 7.53
CA GLN A 16 -1.00 -6.95 8.76
C GLN A 16 -0.66 -8.23 9.51
N ALA A 17 -1.17 -9.35 9.08
CA ALA A 17 -0.91 -10.59 9.78
C ALA A 17 0.51 -11.05 9.50
N GLY A 18 1.24 -11.39 10.55
CA GLY A 18 2.61 -11.85 10.42
C GLY A 18 3.49 -10.77 9.81
N ASP A 19 4.38 -11.18 8.94
CA ASP A 19 5.38 -10.31 8.38
C ASP A 19 5.08 -9.82 6.96
N SER A 20 3.90 -10.12 6.46
CA SER A 20 3.57 -9.72 5.10
C SER A 20 3.18 -8.25 5.05
N PHE A 21 3.72 -7.54 4.08
CA PHE A 21 3.37 -6.14 3.86
C PHE A 21 2.22 -6.00 2.87
N TYR A 22 1.72 -7.10 2.32
CA TYR A 22 0.61 -7.04 1.38
C TYR A 22 -0.25 -8.30 1.49
N ALA A 23 -1.46 -8.16 0.97
CA ALA A 23 -2.37 -9.30 0.81
C ALA A 23 -3.26 -9.03 -0.39
N TRP A 24 -3.89 -10.05 -0.91
CA TRP A 24 -4.83 -9.92 -2.02
C TRP A 24 -6.25 -10.11 -1.52
N ASP A 25 -7.11 -9.24 -1.96
CA ASP A 25 -8.55 -9.33 -1.76
C ASP A 25 -9.16 -9.38 -3.15
N GLY A 26 -9.33 -10.59 -3.69
CA GLY A 26 -9.68 -10.75 -5.09
C GLY A 26 -8.59 -10.14 -5.97
N ASP A 27 -8.98 -9.23 -6.83
CA ASP A 27 -8.04 -8.52 -7.71
C ASP A 27 -7.51 -7.24 -7.08
N THR A 28 -7.83 -6.97 -5.83
CA THR A 28 -7.39 -5.78 -5.14
C THR A 28 -6.18 -6.11 -4.27
N LEU A 29 -5.11 -5.35 -4.45
CA LEU A 29 -3.91 -5.47 -3.64
C LEU A 29 -4.06 -4.57 -2.41
N VAL A 30 -3.97 -5.16 -1.23
CA VAL A 30 -3.97 -4.42 0.03
C VAL A 30 -2.52 -4.26 0.45
N LEU A 31 -2.07 -3.02 0.63
CA LEU A 31 -0.66 -2.72 0.76
C LEU A 31 -0.41 -1.85 1.99
N ASN A 32 0.45 -2.32 2.89
CA ASN A 32 0.88 -1.53 4.04
C ASN A 32 2.14 -0.78 3.68
N ILE A 33 2.12 0.53 3.88
CA ILE A 33 3.17 1.44 3.45
C ILE A 33 3.78 2.16 4.64
N LEU A 34 5.10 2.29 4.63
CA LEU A 34 5.81 3.26 5.47
C LEU A 34 6.32 4.34 4.53
N GLY A 35 5.75 5.53 4.60
CA GLY A 35 6.10 6.64 3.72
C GLY A 35 7.26 7.44 4.24
N SER A 36 8.12 7.91 3.32
CA SER A 36 9.23 8.81 3.63
C SER A 36 9.10 10.04 2.74
N PRO A 37 8.47 11.10 3.23
CA PRO A 37 8.35 12.34 2.43
C PRO A 37 9.67 13.12 2.42
N ALA A 38 9.72 14.15 1.60
CA ALA A 38 10.88 15.01 1.46
C ALA A 38 12.16 14.25 1.10
N ALA A 39 12.02 13.18 0.34
CA ALA A 39 13.15 12.39 -0.12
C ALA A 39 13.77 13.01 -1.36
N LYS A 40 14.96 12.55 -1.72
CA LYS A 40 15.62 13.04 -2.92
C LYS A 40 15.00 12.53 -4.20
N ARG A 41 14.37 11.37 -4.14
CA ARG A 41 13.72 10.77 -5.31
C ARG A 41 12.55 9.89 -4.90
N ASP A 42 11.67 9.65 -5.85
CA ASP A 42 10.55 8.75 -5.63
C ASP A 42 11.03 7.33 -5.87
N THR A 43 10.91 6.48 -4.84
CA THR A 43 11.34 5.09 -4.97
C THR A 43 10.47 4.18 -4.14
N ILE A 44 10.33 2.94 -4.61
CA ILE A 44 9.81 1.85 -3.80
C ILE A 44 11.03 1.15 -3.24
N GLY A 45 11.15 1.20 -1.92
CA GLY A 45 12.27 0.58 -1.24
C GLY A 45 12.01 -0.88 -0.91
N LYS A 46 12.82 -1.42 -0.02
CA LYS A 46 12.68 -2.81 0.40
C LYS A 46 11.59 -2.91 1.46
N PRO A 47 10.88 -4.03 1.51
CA PRO A 47 9.97 -4.28 2.61
C PRO A 47 10.74 -4.33 3.93
N LEU A 48 10.12 -3.78 4.96
CA LEU A 48 10.65 -3.83 6.30
C LEU A 48 9.53 -4.32 7.20
N ARG A 49 9.65 -5.56 7.66
CA ARG A 49 8.60 -6.22 8.43
C ARG A 49 7.30 -6.24 7.60
N ASN A 50 6.23 -5.69 8.12
CA ASN A 50 4.94 -5.73 7.44
C ASN A 50 4.63 -4.44 6.71
N GLN A 51 5.65 -3.70 6.29
CA GLN A 51 5.46 -2.46 5.53
C GLN A 51 6.41 -2.39 4.36
N LEU A 52 5.94 -1.79 3.27
CA LEU A 52 6.78 -1.48 2.11
C LEU A 52 7.19 -0.02 2.23
N ARG A 53 8.48 0.24 2.16
CA ARG A 53 8.96 1.61 2.24
C ARG A 53 8.78 2.29 0.90
N VAL A 54 8.17 3.47 0.92
CA VAL A 54 7.97 4.28 -0.29
C VAL A 54 8.42 5.68 0.01
N SER A 55 9.43 6.13 -0.72
CA SER A 55 9.98 7.48 -0.56
C SER A 55 9.44 8.37 -1.66
N VAL A 56 9.08 9.59 -1.32
CA VAL A 56 8.58 10.57 -2.29
C VAL A 56 9.22 11.92 -2.05
N LYS A 57 9.38 12.68 -3.11
CA LYS A 57 9.99 14.01 -3.02
C LYS A 57 9.08 15.04 -2.38
N ALA A 58 7.77 14.79 -2.40
CA ALA A 58 6.81 15.77 -1.90
C ALA A 58 6.97 16.03 -0.41
N LEU A 59 6.68 17.24 0.00
CA LEU A 59 6.69 17.62 1.41
C LEU A 59 5.41 17.15 2.10
N PRO A 60 5.48 16.82 3.40
CA PRO A 60 4.32 16.30 4.13
C PRO A 60 3.41 17.45 4.60
N ARG A 61 2.75 18.12 3.66
CA ARG A 61 1.88 19.24 3.98
C ARG A 61 0.44 18.93 3.62
N ALA A 62 -0.45 18.96 4.59
CA ALA A 62 -1.89 18.84 4.39
C ALA A 62 -2.27 17.64 3.49
N GLY A 63 -1.59 16.52 3.66
CA GLY A 63 -1.87 15.33 2.86
C GLY A 63 -1.30 15.33 1.46
N ARG A 64 -0.55 16.37 1.07
CA ARG A 64 0.01 16.45 -0.28
C ARG A 64 0.99 15.34 -0.59
N ALA A 65 1.78 14.94 0.39
CA ALA A 65 2.72 13.84 0.16
C ALA A 65 1.98 12.54 -0.13
N THR A 66 0.82 12.35 0.49
CA THR A 66 -0.01 11.17 0.23
C THR A 66 -0.59 11.21 -1.19
N ASP A 67 -1.11 12.37 -1.60
CA ASP A 67 -1.63 12.50 -2.96
C ASP A 67 -0.53 12.27 -4.00
N TYR A 68 0.64 12.83 -3.75
CA TYR A 68 1.79 12.64 -4.61
C TYR A 68 2.18 11.16 -4.67
N MET A 69 2.20 10.48 -3.51
CA MET A 69 2.54 9.07 -3.45
C MET A 69 1.54 8.22 -4.23
N VAL A 70 0.25 8.55 -4.15
CA VAL A 70 -0.78 7.85 -4.91
C VAL A 70 -0.49 7.98 -6.41
N ASP A 71 -0.17 9.18 -6.88
CA ASP A 71 0.16 9.39 -8.30
C ASP A 71 1.39 8.59 -8.70
N PHE A 72 2.42 8.60 -7.88
CA PHE A 72 3.63 7.84 -8.14
C PHE A 72 3.34 6.34 -8.23
N LEU A 73 2.61 5.82 -7.23
CA LEU A 73 2.30 4.40 -7.19
C LEU A 73 1.35 3.99 -8.32
N ALA A 74 0.47 4.87 -8.74
CA ALA A 74 -0.41 4.57 -9.87
C ALA A 74 0.42 4.25 -11.12
N GLY A 75 1.45 5.02 -11.37
CA GLY A 75 2.37 4.74 -12.48
C GLY A 75 3.10 3.42 -12.30
N GLU A 76 3.57 3.14 -11.08
CA GLU A 76 4.33 1.94 -10.80
C GLU A 76 3.48 0.67 -10.91
N PHE A 77 2.21 0.76 -10.59
CA PHE A 77 1.29 -0.39 -10.63
C PHE A 77 0.44 -0.43 -11.88
N GLY A 78 0.66 0.51 -12.80
CA GLY A 78 -0.03 0.52 -14.09
C GLY A 78 -1.53 0.73 -13.97
N VAL A 79 -1.95 1.64 -13.09
CA VAL A 79 -3.36 1.96 -12.89
C VAL A 79 -3.54 3.47 -12.86
N LYS A 80 -4.79 3.90 -12.95
CA LYS A 80 -5.12 5.31 -12.74
C LYS A 80 -5.07 5.63 -11.25
N PRO A 81 -4.76 6.85 -10.86
CA PRO A 81 -4.79 7.22 -9.44
C PRO A 81 -6.12 6.92 -8.77
N SER A 82 -7.22 7.02 -9.49
CA SER A 82 -8.54 6.72 -8.93
C SER A 82 -8.73 5.25 -8.57
N ALA A 83 -7.85 4.37 -9.04
CA ALA A 83 -7.89 2.96 -8.66
C ALA A 83 -7.17 2.69 -7.34
N ILE A 84 -6.59 3.71 -6.72
CA ILE A 84 -5.90 3.58 -5.44
C ILE A 84 -6.71 4.28 -4.37
N GLU A 85 -7.08 3.52 -3.35
CA GLU A 85 -7.84 4.02 -2.22
C GLU A 85 -6.93 4.08 -0.99
N VAL A 86 -6.90 5.23 -0.31
CA VAL A 86 -6.17 5.36 0.95
C VAL A 86 -7.12 4.93 2.06
N VAL A 87 -6.87 3.76 2.62
CA VAL A 87 -7.76 3.20 3.64
C VAL A 87 -7.56 3.93 4.97
N PHE A 88 -6.30 4.16 5.34
CA PHE A 88 -5.99 4.99 6.50
C PHE A 88 -4.60 5.58 6.34
N GLY A 89 -4.29 6.53 7.22
CA GLY A 89 -2.96 7.11 7.28
C GLY A 89 -2.72 8.25 6.32
N ARG A 90 -3.77 8.93 5.85
CA ARG A 90 -3.60 10.01 4.89
C ARG A 90 -2.63 11.08 5.40
N MET A 91 -2.65 11.35 6.71
CA MET A 91 -1.78 12.35 7.32
C MET A 91 -0.66 11.71 8.15
N ASN A 92 -0.35 10.46 7.88
CA ASN A 92 0.59 9.68 8.67
C ASN A 92 1.58 8.99 7.76
N VAL A 93 2.78 8.67 8.27
CA VAL A 93 3.75 7.90 7.50
C VAL A 93 3.34 6.44 7.37
N ASN A 94 2.56 5.93 8.32
CA ASN A 94 2.02 4.58 8.25
C ASN A 94 0.69 4.63 7.52
N LYS A 95 0.60 3.92 6.39
CA LYS A 95 -0.58 3.96 5.54
C LYS A 95 -0.99 2.58 5.13
N GLN A 96 -2.26 2.43 4.81
CA GLN A 96 -2.73 1.25 4.09
C GLN A 96 -3.48 1.71 2.86
N LEU A 97 -3.12 1.13 1.73
CA LEU A 97 -3.73 1.43 0.45
C LEU A 97 -4.40 0.19 -0.11
N ARG A 98 -5.43 0.40 -0.92
CA ARG A 98 -6.01 -0.65 -1.74
C ARG A 98 -5.83 -0.24 -3.19
N ILE A 99 -5.19 -1.10 -3.97
CA ILE A 99 -4.94 -0.85 -5.39
C ILE A 99 -5.78 -1.83 -6.18
N HIS A 100 -6.73 -1.32 -6.93
CA HIS A 100 -7.68 -2.15 -7.67
C HIS A 100 -7.07 -2.59 -8.99
N ALA A 101 -7.02 -3.90 -9.19
CA ALA A 101 -6.61 -4.53 -10.44
C ALA A 101 -5.28 -3.98 -11.01
N PRO A 102 -4.19 -4.02 -10.24
CA PRO A 102 -2.91 -3.53 -10.76
C PRO A 102 -2.48 -4.36 -11.98
N SER A 103 -1.96 -3.68 -13.00
CA SER A 103 -1.48 -4.35 -14.20
C SER A 103 0.02 -4.62 -14.17
N ILE A 104 0.74 -3.96 -13.28
CA ILE A 104 2.19 -4.13 -13.11
C ILE A 104 2.43 -4.38 -11.63
N LEU A 105 3.33 -5.31 -11.31
CA LEU A 105 3.70 -5.60 -9.92
C LEU A 105 5.21 -5.46 -9.74
N PRO A 106 5.66 -4.77 -8.67
CA PRO A 106 7.07 -4.81 -8.31
C PRO A 106 7.51 -6.23 -7.98
N ARG A 107 8.81 -6.47 -8.02
CA ARG A 107 9.37 -7.78 -7.72
C ARG A 107 8.97 -8.36 -6.38
N SER A 108 8.83 -7.49 -5.40
CA SER A 108 8.55 -7.93 -4.04
C SER A 108 7.11 -8.39 -3.84
N ILE A 109 6.26 -8.24 -4.82
CA ILE A 109 4.85 -8.60 -4.72
C ILE A 109 4.52 -9.68 -5.74
N SER A 110 3.91 -10.73 -5.25
CA SER A 110 3.48 -11.86 -6.07
C SER A 110 1.96 -11.94 -6.09
N ARG A 111 1.42 -12.35 -7.23
CA ARG A 111 -0.03 -12.51 -7.34
C ARG A 111 -0.52 -13.79 -6.68
N VAL A 112 0.38 -14.67 -6.33
CA VAL A 112 -0.02 -15.95 -5.75
C VAL A 112 0.12 -15.94 -4.24
#